data_7e559c474236a88f143f226bca4d206d
#
_entry.id   7e559c474236a88f143f226bca4d206d
#
_cell.length_a   1.000
_cell.length_b   1.000
_cell.length_c   1.000
_cell.angle_alpha   90.00
_cell.angle_beta   90.00
_cell.angle_gamma   90.00
#
_symmetry.space_group_name_H-M   'P 1'
#
loop_
_entity.id
_entity.type
_entity.pdbx_description
1 polymer ?
#
loop_
_entity_poly.entity_id
_entity_poly.type
_entity_poly.pdbx_seq_one_letter_code
_entity_poly.pdbx_strand_id
1 'polypeptide(L)'
;MIPKRAHITMVLAAGVLMAGVLATAQSKDPFVGTWRLNVAKSKYSPGSPPKSQTTTYQAAGQGYKVSVRSEPASGPVQEWSYTTNLDGKDSPVTGNNPNADMQAVKRIDANTLESVNKKGGKVTTTQRNVVSADGKTRTVTTTGMDGQGQKVNNVAVFEKQ
;
A
#
# COMPACT_ATOMS: atom_id res chain seq x y z
N MET A 1 28.74 -75.49 41.06
CA MET A 1 27.45 -74.90 40.55
C MET A 1 27.58 -73.43 40.48
N ILE A 2 27.72 -72.86 39.24
CA ILE A 2 27.96 -71.46 38.99
C ILE A 2 26.70 -70.97 38.33
N PRO A 3 25.99 -69.90 38.79
CA PRO A 3 24.78 -69.38 38.14
C PRO A 3 25.19 -68.42 36.98
N LYS A 4 24.57 -68.63 35.82
CA LYS A 4 24.70 -67.81 34.62
C LYS A 4 24.09 -66.45 34.86
N ARG A 5 24.85 -65.39 34.66
CA ARG A 5 24.38 -63.98 34.59
C ARG A 5 23.72 -63.73 33.26
N ALA A 6 22.45 -63.36 33.28
CA ALA A 6 21.70 -62.86 32.13
C ALA A 6 22.05 -61.39 31.88
N HIS A 7 22.53 -61.09 30.68
CA HIS A 7 22.75 -59.71 30.22
C HIS A 7 21.43 -59.20 29.61
N ILE A 8 20.83 -58.21 30.24
CA ILE A 8 19.70 -57.49 29.67
C ILE A 8 20.27 -56.33 28.80
N THR A 9 20.13 -56.47 27.48
CA THR A 9 20.50 -55.43 26.54
C THR A 9 19.33 -54.43 26.45
N MET A 10 19.58 -53.22 26.98
CA MET A 10 18.61 -52.12 26.91
C MET A 10 18.82 -51.39 25.57
N VAL A 11 17.85 -51.54 24.65
CA VAL A 11 17.85 -50.82 23.39
C VAL A 11 17.19 -49.45 23.66
N LEU A 12 18.02 -48.38 23.64
CA LEU A 12 17.53 -47.01 23.63
C LEU A 12 17.05 -46.66 22.21
N ALA A 13 15.74 -46.56 22.01
CA ALA A 13 15.18 -45.98 20.81
C ALA A 13 15.23 -44.45 20.93
N ALA A 14 16.16 -43.79 20.23
CA ALA A 14 16.21 -42.36 20.12
C ALA A 14 15.16 -41.90 19.11
N GLY A 15 14.03 -41.39 19.62
CA GLY A 15 13.01 -40.73 18.81
C GLY A 15 13.47 -39.33 18.41
N VAL A 16 13.81 -39.16 17.14
CA VAL A 16 14.07 -37.81 16.55
C VAL A 16 12.72 -37.13 16.31
N LEU A 17 12.33 -36.21 17.20
CA LEU A 17 11.23 -35.27 16.94
C LEU A 17 11.71 -34.27 15.87
N MET A 18 11.31 -34.46 14.63
CA MET A 18 11.37 -33.40 13.62
C MET A 18 10.30 -32.36 13.92
N ALA A 19 10.68 -31.28 14.60
CA ALA A 19 9.87 -30.07 14.69
C ALA A 19 9.84 -29.42 13.30
N GLY A 20 8.78 -29.67 12.53
CA GLY A 20 8.50 -28.98 11.29
C GLY A 20 8.27 -27.50 11.59
N VAL A 21 9.23 -26.65 11.25
CA VAL A 21 9.02 -25.19 11.22
C VAL A 21 8.05 -24.93 10.09
N LEU A 22 6.77 -24.75 10.41
CA LEU A 22 5.78 -24.16 9.49
C LEU A 22 6.19 -22.71 9.29
N ALA A 23 6.99 -22.43 8.27
CA ALA A 23 7.21 -21.09 7.77
C ALA A 23 5.87 -20.59 7.23
N THR A 24 5.12 -19.85 8.06
CA THR A 24 3.98 -19.06 7.59
C THR A 24 4.55 -18.04 6.61
N ALA A 25 4.34 -18.28 5.32
CA ALA A 25 4.61 -17.28 4.30
C ALA A 25 3.77 -16.06 4.66
N GLN A 26 4.38 -15.04 5.27
CA GLN A 26 3.72 -13.78 5.58
C GLN A 26 3.31 -13.19 4.24
N SER A 27 2.00 -13.14 3.98
CA SER A 27 1.48 -12.62 2.73
C SER A 27 2.03 -11.20 2.55
N LYS A 28 2.78 -11.00 1.46
CA LYS A 28 3.38 -9.70 1.17
C LYS A 28 2.25 -8.69 1.03
N ASP A 29 2.30 -7.60 1.80
CA ASP A 29 1.28 -6.54 1.76
C ASP A 29 1.05 -6.11 0.30
N PRO A 30 -0.19 -6.18 -0.22
CA PRO A 30 -0.48 -5.98 -1.63
C PRO A 30 -0.15 -4.56 -2.12
N PHE A 31 -0.16 -3.56 -1.24
CA PHE A 31 0.16 -2.18 -1.60
C PHE A 31 1.64 -1.95 -1.82
N VAL A 32 2.53 -2.66 -1.10
CA VAL A 32 3.97 -2.45 -1.17
C VAL A 32 4.51 -2.71 -2.58
N GLY A 33 5.28 -1.77 -3.09
CA GLY A 33 5.89 -1.79 -4.42
C GLY A 33 5.65 -0.51 -5.20
N THR A 34 5.99 -0.55 -6.47
CA THR A 34 5.86 0.58 -7.41
C THR A 34 4.66 0.37 -8.32
N TRP A 35 3.88 1.42 -8.50
CA TRP A 35 2.64 1.44 -9.25
C TRP A 35 2.71 2.51 -10.34
N ARG A 36 2.49 2.13 -11.58
CA ARG A 36 2.48 3.05 -12.72
C ARG A 36 1.06 3.25 -13.24
N LEU A 37 0.68 4.51 -13.48
CA LEU A 37 -0.63 4.87 -14.04
C LEU A 37 -0.79 4.26 -15.44
N ASN A 38 -1.91 3.57 -15.65
CA ASN A 38 -2.39 3.20 -16.97
C ASN A 38 -3.36 4.28 -17.45
N VAL A 39 -2.85 5.21 -18.26
CA VAL A 39 -3.62 6.36 -18.76
C VAL A 39 -4.85 5.93 -19.55
N ALA A 40 -4.71 4.90 -20.38
CA ALA A 40 -5.80 4.42 -21.24
C ALA A 40 -6.98 3.80 -20.45
N LYS A 41 -6.71 3.23 -19.28
CA LYS A 41 -7.74 2.65 -18.40
C LYS A 41 -8.29 3.66 -17.39
N SER A 42 -7.74 4.88 -17.32
CA SER A 42 -8.09 5.90 -16.33
C SER A 42 -9.08 6.92 -16.89
N LYS A 43 -9.97 7.41 -16.02
CA LYS A 43 -10.99 8.42 -16.36
C LYS A 43 -10.92 9.56 -15.36
N TYR A 44 -10.85 10.78 -15.86
CA TYR A 44 -10.80 12.00 -15.05
C TYR A 44 -11.94 12.92 -15.42
N SER A 45 -12.57 13.52 -14.42
CA SER A 45 -13.65 14.49 -14.62
C SER A 45 -13.58 15.55 -13.53
N PRO A 46 -13.43 16.83 -13.92
CA PRO A 46 -13.14 17.31 -15.27
C PRO A 46 -11.71 17.03 -15.71
N GLY A 47 -11.44 17.19 -16.99
CA GLY A 47 -10.11 17.18 -17.57
C GLY A 47 -9.60 15.81 -18.00
N SER A 48 -8.29 15.71 -18.16
CA SER A 48 -7.58 14.53 -18.64
C SER A 48 -6.67 13.97 -17.54
N PRO A 49 -6.39 12.67 -17.58
CA PRO A 49 -5.35 12.11 -16.70
C PRO A 49 -3.98 12.76 -16.98
N PRO A 50 -3.06 12.70 -16.01
CA PRO A 50 -1.68 13.11 -16.25
C PRO A 50 -1.03 12.23 -17.33
N LYS A 51 0.00 12.73 -17.98
CA LYS A 51 0.79 11.98 -18.98
C LYS A 51 1.41 10.74 -18.38
N SER A 52 1.88 10.85 -17.14
CA SER A 52 2.40 9.73 -16.35
C SER A 52 2.25 10.00 -14.86
N GLN A 53 2.11 8.93 -14.09
CA GLN A 53 2.22 9.00 -12.63
C GLN A 53 2.78 7.68 -12.12
N THR A 54 3.75 7.80 -11.21
CA THR A 54 4.31 6.67 -10.49
C THR A 54 4.10 6.90 -8.99
N THR A 55 3.63 5.86 -8.31
CA THR A 55 3.46 5.85 -6.85
C THR A 55 4.23 4.68 -6.28
N THR A 56 5.10 4.93 -5.31
CA THR A 56 5.85 3.88 -4.61
C THR A 56 5.42 3.82 -3.15
N TYR A 57 5.06 2.62 -2.70
CA TYR A 57 4.76 2.32 -1.31
C TYR A 57 5.91 1.49 -0.72
N GLN A 58 6.53 2.00 0.31
CA GLN A 58 7.56 1.32 1.09
C GLN A 58 7.01 1.07 2.48
N ALA A 59 7.18 -0.14 3.02
CA ALA A 59 6.80 -0.43 4.39
C ALA A 59 7.59 0.48 5.35
N ALA A 60 6.91 1.13 6.29
CA ALA A 60 7.49 2.01 7.28
C ALA A 60 6.69 1.91 8.58
N GLY A 61 7.31 1.34 9.62
CA GLY A 61 6.62 1.07 10.88
C GLY A 61 5.39 0.19 10.69
N GLN A 62 4.24 0.67 11.14
CA GLN A 62 2.94 -0.02 10.97
C GLN A 62 2.21 0.36 9.68
N GLY A 63 2.81 1.19 8.84
CA GLY A 63 2.19 1.70 7.63
C GLY A 63 3.17 1.85 6.48
N TYR A 64 3.13 3.00 5.81
CA TYR A 64 3.90 3.24 4.60
C TYR A 64 4.58 4.59 4.59
N LYS A 65 5.78 4.64 3.96
CA LYS A 65 6.27 5.82 3.28
C LYS A 65 5.80 5.75 1.84
N VAL A 66 5.09 6.77 1.39
CA VAL A 66 4.54 6.87 0.04
C VAL A 66 5.22 8.01 -0.69
N SER A 67 5.71 7.75 -1.90
CA SER A 67 6.29 8.75 -2.79
C SER A 67 5.53 8.75 -4.12
N VAL A 68 5.21 9.93 -4.61
CA VAL A 68 4.48 10.11 -5.87
C VAL A 68 5.25 11.07 -6.76
N ARG A 69 5.38 10.68 -8.02
CA ARG A 69 5.84 11.54 -9.11
C ARG A 69 4.78 11.55 -10.19
N SER A 70 4.30 12.74 -10.55
CA SER A 70 3.25 12.95 -11.54
C SER A 70 3.71 13.98 -12.58
N GLU A 71 3.52 13.64 -13.84
CA GLU A 71 3.69 14.56 -14.96
C GLU A 71 2.31 14.94 -15.47
N PRO A 72 1.80 16.13 -15.13
CA PRO A 72 0.48 16.57 -15.57
C PRO A 72 0.44 16.81 -17.08
N ALA A 73 -0.78 16.91 -17.65
CA ALA A 73 -0.96 17.22 -19.06
C ALA A 73 -0.30 18.56 -19.44
N SER A 74 -0.28 19.51 -18.52
CA SER A 74 0.40 20.83 -18.65
C SER A 74 1.01 21.22 -17.31
N GLY A 75 2.08 22.04 -17.36
CA GLY A 75 2.79 22.50 -16.17
C GLY A 75 3.96 21.61 -15.75
N PRO A 76 4.61 21.96 -14.63
CA PRO A 76 5.80 21.27 -14.16
C PRO A 76 5.46 19.89 -13.55
N VAL A 77 6.47 19.03 -13.51
CA VAL A 77 6.41 17.76 -12.78
C VAL A 77 6.13 18.04 -11.31
N GLN A 78 5.27 17.23 -10.74
CA GLN A 78 4.87 17.27 -9.34
C GLN A 78 5.44 16.06 -8.61
N GLU A 79 6.08 16.32 -7.48
CA GLU A 79 6.66 15.27 -6.63
C GLU A 79 6.30 15.56 -5.18
N TRP A 80 5.78 14.54 -4.50
CA TRP A 80 5.46 14.66 -3.07
C TRP A 80 5.60 13.31 -2.37
N SER A 81 5.68 13.37 -1.06
CA SER A 81 5.72 12.19 -0.22
C SER A 81 5.05 12.43 1.13
N TYR A 82 4.65 11.35 1.78
CA TYR A 82 4.15 11.35 3.14
C TYR A 82 4.42 9.99 3.80
N THR A 83 4.37 9.97 5.13
CA THR A 83 4.44 8.72 5.91
C THR A 83 3.14 8.58 6.70
N THR A 84 2.55 7.41 6.71
CA THR A 84 1.28 7.14 7.39
C THR A 84 1.32 5.83 8.17
N ASN A 85 0.65 5.78 9.32
CA ASN A 85 0.47 4.56 10.12
C ASN A 85 -0.85 3.84 9.80
N LEU A 86 -1.61 4.30 8.81
CA LEU A 86 -2.90 3.74 8.38
C LEU A 86 -3.99 3.79 9.45
N ASP A 87 -3.88 4.70 10.40
CA ASP A 87 -4.76 4.89 11.56
C ASP A 87 -5.82 6.00 11.36
N GLY A 88 -5.83 6.62 10.18
CA GLY A 88 -6.75 7.71 9.84
C GLY A 88 -6.36 9.08 10.41
N LYS A 89 -5.19 9.21 11.01
CA LYS A 89 -4.67 10.49 11.49
C LYS A 89 -3.99 11.26 10.37
N ASP A 90 -4.00 12.58 10.51
CA ASP A 90 -3.34 13.47 9.56
C ASP A 90 -1.82 13.30 9.60
N SER A 91 -1.24 13.17 8.42
CA SER A 91 0.21 13.14 8.17
C SER A 91 0.58 14.28 7.24
N PRO A 92 1.69 15.00 7.49
CA PRO A 92 2.13 16.07 6.61
C PRO A 92 2.56 15.52 5.25
N VAL A 93 2.18 16.23 4.20
CA VAL A 93 2.62 15.99 2.82
C VAL A 93 3.75 16.96 2.51
N THR A 94 4.90 16.44 2.10
CA THR A 94 6.07 17.21 1.70
C THR A 94 6.22 17.19 0.19
N GLY A 95 6.68 18.29 -0.41
CA GLY A 95 6.81 18.47 -1.85
C GLY A 95 5.71 19.35 -2.44
N ASN A 96 5.52 19.24 -3.76
CA ASN A 96 4.64 20.15 -4.50
C ASN A 96 3.29 19.49 -4.88
N ASN A 97 2.57 18.93 -3.90
CA ASN A 97 1.20 18.46 -4.12
C ASN A 97 0.23 19.65 -4.24
N PRO A 98 -0.46 19.83 -5.39
CA PRO A 98 -1.39 20.95 -5.54
C PRO A 98 -2.65 20.81 -4.68
N ASN A 99 -3.02 19.59 -4.30
CA ASN A 99 -4.30 19.27 -3.69
C ASN A 99 -4.23 19.00 -2.18
N ALA A 100 -3.03 18.82 -1.60
CA ALA A 100 -2.89 18.48 -0.19
C ALA A 100 -1.58 18.98 0.42
N ASP A 101 -1.67 19.46 1.66
CA ASP A 101 -0.56 19.66 2.60
C ASP A 101 -0.62 18.66 3.77
N MET A 102 -1.80 18.03 3.97
CA MET A 102 -2.02 16.95 4.93
C MET A 102 -2.80 15.81 4.28
N GLN A 103 -2.51 14.59 4.68
CA GLN A 103 -3.24 13.41 4.25
C GLN A 103 -3.48 12.44 5.41
N ALA A 104 -4.73 12.06 5.61
CA ALA A 104 -5.13 10.99 6.52
C ALA A 104 -5.36 9.72 5.72
N VAL A 105 -4.79 8.59 6.12
CA VAL A 105 -4.99 7.29 5.46
C VAL A 105 -5.43 6.27 6.48
N LYS A 106 -6.48 5.53 6.17
CA LYS A 106 -7.02 4.45 6.99
C LYS A 106 -7.06 3.15 6.19
N ARG A 107 -6.60 2.05 6.80
CA ARG A 107 -6.78 0.72 6.24
C ARG A 107 -8.19 0.22 6.56
N ILE A 108 -8.93 -0.18 5.56
CA ILE A 108 -10.28 -0.74 5.67
C ILE A 108 -10.21 -2.27 5.71
N ASP A 109 -9.42 -2.85 4.82
CA ASP A 109 -9.13 -4.29 4.74
C ASP A 109 -7.75 -4.54 4.12
N ALA A 110 -7.38 -5.79 3.87
CA ALA A 110 -6.08 -6.15 3.31
C ALA A 110 -5.79 -5.46 1.96
N ASN A 111 -6.83 -5.23 1.15
CA ASN A 111 -6.72 -4.72 -0.22
C ASN A 111 -7.31 -3.31 -0.38
N THR A 112 -7.83 -2.68 0.67
CA THR A 112 -8.52 -1.40 0.60
C THR A 112 -7.96 -0.38 1.58
N LEU A 113 -7.60 0.80 1.05
CA LEU A 113 -7.28 2.00 1.85
C LEU A 113 -8.26 3.12 1.50
N GLU A 114 -8.63 3.89 2.50
CA GLU A 114 -9.32 5.17 2.32
C GLU A 114 -8.41 6.31 2.78
N SER A 115 -8.42 7.42 2.04
CA SER A 115 -7.66 8.61 2.39
C SER A 115 -8.46 9.88 2.22
N VAL A 116 -8.14 10.85 3.08
CA VAL A 116 -8.70 12.21 3.06
C VAL A 116 -7.53 13.16 2.86
N ASN A 117 -7.60 13.94 1.80
CA ASN A 117 -6.67 15.02 1.51
C ASN A 117 -7.18 16.33 2.07
N LYS A 118 -6.29 17.10 2.68
CA LYS A 118 -6.60 18.43 3.22
C LYS A 118 -5.59 19.44 2.72
N LYS A 119 -6.05 20.67 2.49
CA LYS A 119 -5.23 21.84 2.15
C LYS A 119 -5.67 23.04 2.97
N GLY A 120 -4.72 23.65 3.68
CA GLY A 120 -5.04 24.78 4.57
C GLY A 120 -6.10 24.42 5.63
N GLY A 121 -6.08 23.20 6.16
CA GLY A 121 -7.00 22.69 7.15
C GLY A 121 -8.38 22.28 6.61
N LYS A 122 -8.66 22.47 5.31
CA LYS A 122 -9.93 22.09 4.68
C LYS A 122 -9.81 20.80 3.92
N VAL A 123 -10.81 19.92 4.00
CA VAL A 123 -10.90 18.72 3.16
C VAL A 123 -11.03 19.14 1.71
N THR A 124 -10.16 18.62 0.86
CA THR A 124 -10.21 18.78 -0.59
C THR A 124 -10.82 17.54 -1.24
N THR A 125 -10.14 16.41 -1.19
CA THR A 125 -10.61 15.19 -1.83
C THR A 125 -10.58 14.00 -0.87
N THR A 126 -11.45 13.04 -1.15
CA THR A 126 -11.42 11.70 -0.56
C THR A 126 -11.03 10.69 -1.63
N GLN A 127 -10.30 9.65 -1.22
CA GLN A 127 -9.86 8.60 -2.13
C GLN A 127 -10.16 7.24 -1.54
N ARG A 128 -10.63 6.33 -2.39
CA ARG A 128 -10.68 4.91 -2.11
C ARG A 128 -9.71 4.19 -3.03
N ASN A 129 -8.75 3.50 -2.43
CA ASN A 129 -7.72 2.74 -3.12
C ASN A 129 -7.99 1.25 -2.95
N VAL A 130 -8.10 0.50 -4.04
CA VAL A 130 -8.36 -0.94 -4.02
C VAL A 130 -7.33 -1.65 -4.87
N VAL A 131 -6.62 -2.61 -4.28
CA VAL A 131 -5.73 -3.54 -5.00
C VAL A 131 -6.51 -4.78 -5.37
N SER A 132 -6.40 -5.23 -6.62
CA SER A 132 -7.02 -6.47 -7.11
C SER A 132 -6.51 -7.70 -6.36
N ALA A 133 -7.31 -8.77 -6.33
CA ALA A 133 -6.98 -10.01 -5.62
C ALA A 133 -5.65 -10.64 -6.09
N ASP A 134 -5.30 -10.47 -7.37
CA ASP A 134 -4.03 -10.94 -7.95
C ASP A 134 -2.84 -10.01 -7.64
N GLY A 135 -3.09 -8.87 -6.95
CA GLY A 135 -2.07 -7.90 -6.58
C GLY A 135 -1.47 -7.09 -7.72
N LYS A 136 -2.01 -7.16 -8.93
CA LYS A 136 -1.42 -6.56 -10.14
C LYS A 136 -1.99 -5.19 -10.51
N THR A 137 -3.22 -4.91 -10.10
CA THR A 137 -3.91 -3.66 -10.44
C THR A 137 -4.33 -2.93 -9.17
N ARG A 138 -4.16 -1.62 -9.14
CA ARG A 138 -4.65 -0.73 -8.09
C ARG A 138 -5.56 0.31 -8.70
N THR A 139 -6.81 0.36 -8.27
CA THR A 139 -7.79 1.36 -8.68
C THR A 139 -7.95 2.40 -7.59
N VAL A 140 -7.86 3.67 -7.96
CA VAL A 140 -8.03 4.82 -7.07
C VAL A 140 -9.22 5.64 -7.55
N THR A 141 -10.29 5.65 -6.77
CA THR A 141 -11.43 6.54 -6.98
C THR A 141 -11.24 7.78 -6.13
N THR A 142 -11.23 8.96 -6.75
CA THR A 142 -11.07 10.26 -6.08
C THR A 142 -12.30 11.12 -6.30
N THR A 143 -12.87 11.64 -5.22
CA THR A 143 -14.01 12.57 -5.27
C THR A 143 -13.75 13.77 -4.37
N GLY A 144 -14.41 14.89 -4.65
CA GLY A 144 -14.32 16.10 -3.81
C GLY A 144 -14.08 17.35 -4.64
N MET A 145 -13.34 18.29 -4.08
CA MET A 145 -12.94 19.54 -4.72
C MET A 145 -11.42 19.55 -4.80
N ASP A 146 -10.85 19.88 -5.94
CA ASP A 146 -9.39 20.03 -6.05
C ASP A 146 -8.90 21.31 -5.31
N GLY A 147 -7.59 21.53 -5.34
CA GLY A 147 -6.97 22.71 -4.71
C GLY A 147 -7.39 24.05 -5.36
N GLN A 148 -8.07 24.02 -6.50
CA GLN A 148 -8.59 25.17 -7.25
C GLN A 148 -10.11 25.34 -7.07
N GLY A 149 -10.75 24.48 -6.28
CA GLY A 149 -12.18 24.49 -6.01
C GLY A 149 -13.04 23.88 -7.12
N GLN A 150 -12.47 23.10 -8.03
CA GLN A 150 -13.21 22.33 -9.03
C GLN A 150 -13.66 20.99 -8.46
N LYS A 151 -14.91 20.62 -8.69
CA LYS A 151 -15.42 19.30 -8.32
C LYS A 151 -14.77 18.24 -9.20
N VAL A 152 -14.16 17.23 -8.57
CA VAL A 152 -13.50 16.14 -9.26
C VAL A 152 -14.15 14.79 -8.97
N ASN A 153 -14.16 13.93 -9.99
CA ASN A 153 -14.58 12.54 -9.88
C ASN A 153 -13.69 11.71 -10.82
N ASN A 154 -12.60 11.19 -10.28
CA ASN A 154 -11.56 10.52 -11.05
C ASN A 154 -11.50 9.03 -10.69
N VAL A 155 -11.27 8.19 -11.69
CA VAL A 155 -10.92 6.79 -11.54
C VAL A 155 -9.57 6.58 -12.20
N ALA A 156 -8.54 6.38 -11.39
CA ALA A 156 -7.18 6.12 -11.86
C ALA A 156 -6.84 4.64 -11.67
N VAL A 157 -6.36 4.01 -12.74
CA VAL A 157 -5.95 2.61 -12.74
C VAL A 157 -4.43 2.55 -12.83
N PHE A 158 -3.81 1.86 -11.89
CA PHE A 158 -2.37 1.65 -11.84
C PHE A 158 -2.04 0.18 -11.99
N GLU A 159 -0.91 -0.11 -12.61
CA GLU A 159 -0.36 -1.45 -12.76
C GLU A 159 0.92 -1.57 -11.96
N LYS A 160 1.08 -2.72 -11.29
CA LYS A 160 2.27 -3.01 -10.49
C LYS A 160 3.47 -3.27 -11.40
N GLN A 161 4.62 -2.71 -11.03
CA GLN A 161 5.89 -2.88 -11.74
C GLN A 161 6.71 -3.99 -11.11
#